data_4dd8114443328593842dcf19c4363310
#
_entry.id   4dd8114443328593842dcf19c4363310
#
_cell.length_a   1.000
_cell.length_b   1.000
_cell.length_c   1.000
_cell.angle_alpha   90.00
_cell.angle_beta   90.00
_cell.angle_gamma   90.00
#
_symmetry.space_group_name_H-M   'P 1'
#
loop_
_entity.id
_entity.type
_entity.pdbx_description
1 polymer ?
#
loop_
_entity_poly.entity_id
_entity_poly.type
_entity_poly.pdbx_seq_one_letter_code
_entity_poly.pdbx_strand_id
1 'polypeptide(L)'
;MVIENTTGSTTQWGIGSASVVLEALTESGSSTELCLVYPALSAMPVVGPVTRGQDLYWRLLSGQQVLPIQCGSSAYAKRYLEYYNLRAVDAQEVGCNAFVSTGYSWNSTPLWRTSGKTVSSVLDSLSISAAVNQNAAGSESETAGVLPALLPQRDTGHLPDANAADAVNVTVNFQSGGATGFVYDNTLAAYGMLHADGTPQLDANTGTQAAFDNLLILYSGSSLRDDGRTLDYDLSMGGGIWLNGGHLWQITWTQGTQSTLALYDSNGKPLELPAGRSYIALLSSLTGQELLVQNSTGEALVGA
;
A
#
# COMPACT_ATOMS: atom_id res chain seq x y z
N MET A 1 4.96 -5.27 4.02
CA MET A 1 6.35 -4.77 4.21
C MET A 1 6.42 -3.31 3.82
N VAL A 2 7.12 -2.49 4.60
CA VAL A 2 7.26 -1.06 4.31
C VAL A 2 8.62 -0.78 3.68
N ILE A 3 8.63 -0.08 2.55
CA ILE A 3 9.84 0.32 1.82
C ILE A 3 9.90 1.82 1.62
N GLU A 4 11.10 2.34 1.51
CA GLU A 4 11.37 3.76 1.28
C GLU A 4 10.86 4.20 -0.10
N ASN A 5 10.26 5.40 -0.16
CA ASN A 5 9.79 6.03 -1.40
C ASN A 5 10.32 7.46 -1.52
N THR A 6 11.64 7.60 -1.43
CA THR A 6 12.28 8.90 -1.61
C THR A 6 12.49 9.19 -3.08
N THR A 7 12.18 10.41 -3.48
CA THR A 7 12.28 10.88 -4.86
C THR A 7 13.74 10.81 -5.37
N GLY A 8 13.92 10.10 -6.46
CA GLY A 8 15.03 10.32 -7.40
C GLY A 8 16.29 9.51 -7.22
N SER A 9 16.46 8.66 -6.21
CA SER A 9 17.72 7.92 -6.06
C SER A 9 17.66 6.51 -5.51
N THR A 10 16.49 6.07 -5.07
CA THR A 10 16.40 4.78 -4.40
C THR A 10 15.91 3.71 -5.36
N THR A 11 16.79 2.79 -5.71
CA THR A 11 16.40 1.57 -6.42
C THR A 11 15.45 0.76 -5.55
N GLN A 12 14.24 0.50 -6.03
CA GLN A 12 13.23 -0.30 -5.32
C GLN A 12 13.16 -1.72 -5.87
N TRP A 13 13.08 -2.70 -4.97
CA TRP A 13 12.94 -4.12 -5.29
C TRP A 13 11.59 -4.61 -4.83
N GLY A 14 10.94 -5.43 -5.66
CA GLY A 14 9.71 -6.16 -5.33
C GLY A 14 8.42 -5.42 -5.62
N ILE A 15 8.46 -4.15 -5.97
CA ILE A 15 7.25 -3.37 -6.27
C ILE A 15 6.45 -3.97 -7.44
N GLY A 16 7.13 -4.58 -8.41
CA GLY A 16 6.53 -5.22 -9.58
C GLY A 16 5.80 -6.54 -9.28
N SER A 17 6.00 -7.13 -8.09
CA SER A 17 5.43 -8.44 -7.71
C SER A 17 4.43 -8.35 -6.56
N ALA A 18 4.29 -7.20 -5.91
CA ALA A 18 3.31 -7.01 -4.85
C ALA A 18 1.88 -7.09 -5.40
N SER A 19 0.98 -7.79 -4.72
CA SER A 19 -0.44 -7.85 -5.09
C SER A 19 -1.14 -6.53 -4.82
N VAL A 20 -0.76 -5.85 -3.74
CA VAL A 20 -1.21 -4.50 -3.41
C VAL A 20 -0.02 -3.64 -2.99
N VAL A 21 -0.01 -2.40 -3.45
CA VAL A 21 0.91 -1.35 -3.02
C VAL A 21 0.08 -0.23 -2.38
N LEU A 22 0.37 0.08 -1.12
CA LEU A 22 -0.25 1.18 -0.39
C LEU A 22 0.73 2.34 -0.31
N GLU A 23 0.29 3.56 -0.59
CA GLU A 23 1.09 4.78 -0.45
C GLU A 23 0.34 5.83 0.36
N ALA A 24 1.01 6.42 1.32
CA ALA A 24 0.51 7.53 2.12
C ALA A 24 1.66 8.38 2.64
N LEU A 25 1.38 9.60 3.07
CA LEU A 25 2.34 10.37 3.87
C LEU A 25 2.68 9.62 5.16
N THR A 26 3.95 9.63 5.50
CA THR A 26 4.43 9.16 6.79
C THR A 26 3.82 9.98 7.94
N GLU A 27 3.95 9.49 9.15
CA GLU A 27 3.51 10.20 10.36
C GLU A 27 4.10 11.61 10.48
N SER A 28 5.29 11.86 9.91
CA SER A 28 5.92 13.19 9.89
C SER A 28 5.30 14.13 8.86
N GLY A 29 4.51 13.63 7.92
CA GLY A 29 3.95 14.41 6.82
C GLY A 29 4.97 14.93 5.80
N SER A 30 6.22 14.46 5.83
CA SER A 30 7.31 15.02 5.03
C SER A 30 7.73 14.15 3.83
N SER A 31 7.31 12.90 3.78
CA SER A 31 7.62 11.94 2.72
C SER A 31 6.53 10.90 2.62
N THR A 32 6.47 10.17 1.51
CA THR A 32 5.68 8.95 1.42
C THR A 32 6.54 7.72 1.67
N GLU A 33 5.90 6.62 2.02
CA GLU A 33 6.45 5.28 2.04
C GLU A 33 5.49 4.35 1.30
N LEU A 34 6.01 3.24 0.78
CA LEU A 34 5.20 2.21 0.15
C LEU A 34 5.08 1.00 1.07
N CYS A 35 3.85 0.56 1.30
CA CYS A 35 3.60 -0.72 1.95
C CYS A 35 3.25 -1.76 0.89
N LEU A 36 4.14 -2.72 0.67
CA LEU A 36 3.97 -3.82 -0.28
C LEU A 36 3.31 -5.00 0.40
N VAL A 37 2.23 -5.51 -0.19
CA VAL A 37 1.48 -6.66 0.31
C VAL A 37 1.66 -7.84 -0.64
N TYR A 38 2.06 -8.98 -0.10
CA TYR A 38 2.22 -10.25 -0.81
C TYR A 38 1.28 -11.29 -0.24
N PRO A 39 0.68 -12.16 -1.07
CA PRO A 39 -0.27 -13.16 -0.59
C PRO A 39 0.37 -14.25 0.29
N ALA A 40 1.68 -14.46 0.13
CA ALA A 40 2.46 -15.41 0.93
C ALA A 40 3.95 -15.07 0.87
N LEU A 41 4.74 -15.57 1.84
CA LEU A 41 6.20 -15.44 1.81
C LEU A 41 6.82 -16.09 0.57
N SER A 42 6.25 -17.19 0.07
CA SER A 42 6.71 -17.84 -1.17
C SER A 42 6.56 -16.97 -2.42
N ALA A 43 5.65 -16.01 -2.41
CA ALA A 43 5.43 -15.06 -3.50
C ALA A 43 6.27 -13.77 -3.36
N MET A 44 6.97 -13.61 -2.24
CA MET A 44 7.75 -12.43 -1.95
C MET A 44 9.19 -12.57 -2.48
N PRO A 45 9.57 -11.82 -3.54
CA PRO A 45 10.93 -11.84 -4.10
C PRO A 45 11.91 -11.12 -3.16
N VAL A 46 13.04 -10.66 -3.67
CA VAL A 46 13.86 -9.67 -2.96
C VAL A 46 13.07 -8.36 -2.88
N VAL A 47 12.98 -7.77 -1.69
CA VAL A 47 12.21 -6.55 -1.44
C VAL A 47 13.05 -5.56 -0.64
N GLY A 48 12.95 -4.28 -1.00
CA GLY A 48 13.59 -3.17 -0.31
C GLY A 48 13.67 -1.90 -1.15
N PRO A 49 14.26 -0.83 -0.60
CA PRO A 49 14.87 -0.72 0.74
C PRO A 49 13.82 -0.76 1.85
N VAL A 50 13.97 -1.69 2.79
CA VAL A 50 13.03 -1.84 3.91
C VAL A 50 13.22 -0.68 4.88
N THR A 51 12.12 -0.04 5.25
CA THR A 51 12.10 1.09 6.16
C THR A 51 11.20 0.84 7.36
N ARG A 52 10.97 1.89 8.14
CA ARG A 52 10.27 1.83 9.43
C ARG A 52 8.78 1.55 9.27
N GLY A 53 8.25 0.64 10.07
CA GLY A 53 6.81 0.37 10.13
C GLY A 53 6.02 1.57 10.66
N GLN A 54 4.87 1.82 10.04
CA GLN A 54 3.90 2.87 10.40
C GLN A 54 2.59 2.21 10.84
N ASP A 55 1.95 2.73 11.89
CA ASP A 55 0.69 2.18 12.38
C ASP A 55 -0.45 2.31 11.36
N LEU A 56 -0.42 3.33 10.53
CA LEU A 56 -1.37 3.53 9.44
C LEU A 56 -1.53 2.25 8.60
N TYR A 57 -0.42 1.65 8.15
CA TYR A 57 -0.47 0.45 7.33
C TYR A 57 -0.98 -0.78 8.09
N TRP A 58 -0.57 -0.91 9.37
CA TRP A 58 -1.02 -2.03 10.19
C TRP A 58 -2.51 -1.93 10.53
N ARG A 59 -3.02 -0.72 10.71
CA ARG A 59 -4.44 -0.45 10.91
C ARG A 59 -5.25 -0.73 9.65
N LEU A 60 -4.77 -0.27 8.49
CA LEU A 60 -5.44 -0.51 7.20
C LEU A 60 -5.48 -1.99 6.82
N LEU A 61 -4.46 -2.75 7.24
CA LEU A 61 -4.33 -4.18 7.00
C LEU A 61 -4.86 -5.06 8.15
N SER A 62 -5.52 -4.47 9.14
CA SER A 62 -5.86 -5.17 10.39
C SER A 62 -6.82 -6.35 10.22
N GLY A 63 -7.68 -6.33 9.19
CA GLY A 63 -8.60 -7.41 8.87
C GLY A 63 -7.96 -8.63 8.18
N GLN A 64 -6.69 -8.57 7.76
CA GLN A 64 -6.05 -9.58 6.91
C GLN A 64 -5.03 -10.46 7.62
N GLN A 65 -4.86 -10.36 8.93
CA GLN A 65 -3.87 -11.14 9.67
C GLN A 65 -2.46 -11.12 9.04
N VAL A 66 -1.99 -9.95 8.67
CA VAL A 66 -0.69 -9.79 7.99
C VAL A 66 0.49 -10.05 8.92
N LEU A 67 1.61 -10.48 8.35
CA LEU A 67 2.92 -10.48 8.99
C LEU A 67 3.65 -9.17 8.66
N PRO A 68 3.79 -8.24 9.62
CA PRO A 68 4.58 -7.03 9.41
C PRO A 68 6.06 -7.37 9.21
N ILE A 69 6.69 -6.77 8.18
CA ILE A 69 8.12 -6.87 7.92
C ILE A 69 8.65 -5.45 7.75
N GLN A 70 9.63 -5.05 8.56
CA GLN A 70 10.03 -3.67 8.72
C GLN A 70 11.48 -3.52 9.21
N CYS A 71 11.99 -2.30 9.24
CA CYS A 71 13.26 -1.95 9.88
C CYS A 71 13.01 -0.88 10.96
N GLY A 72 12.70 -1.33 12.16
CA GLY A 72 12.21 -0.50 13.25
C GLY A 72 10.74 -0.11 13.09
N SER A 73 10.20 0.53 14.12
CA SER A 73 8.81 0.98 14.19
C SER A 73 8.75 2.45 14.57
N SER A 74 7.73 3.14 14.08
CA SER A 74 7.33 4.39 14.72
C SER A 74 6.82 4.11 16.14
N ALA A 75 6.75 5.14 16.98
CA ALA A 75 6.26 4.98 18.35
C ALA A 75 4.80 4.46 18.37
N TYR A 76 3.99 4.90 17.42
CA TYR A 76 2.59 4.49 17.31
C TYR A 76 2.47 3.08 16.70
N ALA A 77 3.27 2.75 15.69
CA ALA A 77 3.33 1.39 15.15
C ALA A 77 3.74 0.37 16.22
N LYS A 78 4.74 0.71 17.05
CA LYS A 78 5.17 -0.15 18.16
C LYS A 78 4.02 -0.39 19.15
N ARG A 79 3.33 0.70 19.58
CA ARG A 79 2.17 0.57 20.48
C ARG A 79 1.05 -0.25 19.89
N TYR A 80 0.78 -0.10 18.58
CA TYR A 80 -0.24 -0.87 17.88
C TYR A 80 0.10 -2.37 17.88
N LEU A 81 1.34 -2.74 17.51
CA LEU A 81 1.79 -4.12 17.54
C LEU A 81 1.71 -4.73 18.94
N GLU A 82 2.14 -3.99 19.97
CA GLU A 82 2.07 -4.42 21.37
C GLU A 82 0.62 -4.60 21.85
N TYR A 83 -0.27 -3.63 21.53
CA TYR A 83 -1.68 -3.66 21.96
C TYR A 83 -2.44 -4.86 21.39
N TYR A 84 -2.21 -5.18 20.11
CA TYR A 84 -2.85 -6.32 19.45
C TYR A 84 -2.04 -7.61 19.53
N ASN A 85 -0.93 -7.63 20.29
CA ASN A 85 -0.02 -8.77 20.40
C ASN A 85 0.44 -9.29 19.03
N LEU A 86 0.71 -8.39 18.10
CA LEU A 86 1.18 -8.73 16.76
C LEU A 86 2.71 -8.80 16.75
N ARG A 87 3.24 -9.89 16.19
CA ARG A 87 4.68 -10.05 15.97
C ARG A 87 5.05 -9.50 14.59
N ALA A 88 6.23 -8.89 14.52
CA ALA A 88 6.81 -8.43 13.28
C ALA A 88 8.17 -9.09 13.05
N VAL A 89 8.59 -9.22 11.79
CA VAL A 89 9.99 -9.51 11.46
C VAL A 89 10.68 -8.15 11.26
N ASP A 90 11.49 -7.78 12.24
CA ASP A 90 12.13 -6.48 12.30
C ASP A 90 13.65 -6.60 12.08
N ALA A 91 14.17 -5.85 11.11
CA ALA A 91 15.59 -5.85 10.81
C ALA A 91 16.46 -5.41 11.99
N GLN A 92 15.93 -4.60 12.92
CA GLN A 92 16.64 -4.22 14.14
C GLN A 92 16.76 -5.38 15.14
N GLU A 93 15.84 -6.34 15.10
CA GLU A 93 15.88 -7.52 15.95
C GLU A 93 16.72 -8.64 15.32
N VAL A 94 16.47 -8.98 14.05
CA VAL A 94 17.07 -10.17 13.42
C VAL A 94 18.34 -9.85 12.60
N GLY A 95 18.55 -8.61 12.22
CA GLY A 95 19.74 -8.17 11.49
C GLY A 95 20.05 -9.00 10.25
N CYS A 96 21.30 -9.35 10.07
CA CYS A 96 21.81 -10.12 8.93
C CYS A 96 21.30 -11.57 8.85
N ASN A 97 20.56 -12.06 9.84
CA ASN A 97 19.95 -13.40 9.77
C ASN A 97 18.81 -13.46 8.72
N ALA A 98 18.14 -12.35 8.48
CA ALA A 98 17.06 -12.27 7.46
C ALA A 98 17.20 -11.09 6.50
N PHE A 99 18.07 -10.14 6.79
CA PHE A 99 18.23 -8.93 5.98
C PHE A 99 19.66 -8.77 5.49
N VAL A 100 19.82 -8.20 4.30
CA VAL A 100 21.11 -7.87 3.71
C VAL A 100 21.20 -6.36 3.56
N SER A 101 22.25 -5.76 4.11
CA SER A 101 22.54 -4.34 3.89
C SER A 101 22.98 -4.11 2.45
N THR A 102 22.42 -3.10 1.81
CA THR A 102 22.77 -2.70 0.43
C THR A 102 23.54 -1.40 0.36
N GLY A 103 23.92 -0.88 1.49
CA GLY A 103 24.59 0.40 1.64
C GLY A 103 23.89 1.28 2.66
N TYR A 104 24.09 2.57 2.52
CA TYR A 104 23.54 3.59 3.41
C TYR A 104 22.79 4.63 2.60
N SER A 105 21.72 5.17 3.15
CA SER A 105 21.06 6.36 2.63
C SER A 105 21.97 7.60 2.82
N TRP A 106 21.58 8.72 2.25
CA TRP A 106 22.29 10.01 2.36
C TRP A 106 22.52 10.46 3.82
N ASN A 107 21.67 10.03 4.76
CA ASN A 107 21.77 10.32 6.19
C ASN A 107 22.45 9.20 6.99
N SER A 108 23.18 8.32 6.32
CA SER A 108 23.90 7.17 6.91
C SER A 108 22.99 6.12 7.58
N THR A 109 21.70 6.07 7.22
CA THR A 109 20.80 4.97 7.65
C THR A 109 21.04 3.74 6.78
N PRO A 110 21.25 2.55 7.36
CA PRO A 110 21.42 1.32 6.59
C PRO A 110 20.18 1.03 5.74
N LEU A 111 20.42 0.70 4.48
CA LEU A 111 19.38 0.26 3.55
C LEU A 111 19.35 -1.27 3.55
N TRP A 112 18.22 -1.84 3.95
CA TRP A 112 18.02 -3.28 4.09
C TRP A 112 17.19 -3.85 2.96
N ARG A 113 17.55 -5.05 2.52
CA ARG A 113 16.73 -5.90 1.64
C ARG A 113 16.48 -7.24 2.32
N THR A 114 15.36 -7.86 2.01
CA THR A 114 15.03 -9.21 2.45
C THR A 114 14.25 -9.94 1.36
N SER A 115 13.92 -11.21 1.59
CA SER A 115 13.08 -12.01 0.71
C SER A 115 12.20 -12.95 1.54
N GLY A 116 11.13 -13.46 0.97
CA GLY A 116 10.27 -14.40 1.66
C GLY A 116 11.02 -15.65 2.14
N LYS A 117 12.03 -16.10 1.37
CA LYS A 117 12.89 -17.24 1.78
C LYS A 117 13.68 -16.93 3.05
N THR A 118 14.33 -15.76 3.11
CA THR A 118 15.14 -15.37 4.29
C THR A 118 14.25 -15.04 5.49
N VAL A 119 13.09 -14.41 5.28
CA VAL A 119 12.11 -14.21 6.35
C VAL A 119 11.62 -15.53 6.91
N SER A 120 11.27 -16.50 6.07
CA SER A 120 10.82 -17.82 6.51
C SER A 120 11.84 -18.53 7.41
N SER A 121 13.14 -18.34 7.16
CA SER A 121 14.19 -19.01 7.93
C SER A 121 14.35 -18.52 9.37
N VAL A 122 13.78 -17.38 9.75
CA VAL A 122 13.87 -16.82 11.10
C VAL A 122 12.57 -16.91 11.90
N LEU A 123 11.46 -17.36 11.29
CA LEU A 123 10.15 -17.36 11.95
C LEU A 123 10.14 -18.21 13.23
N ASP A 124 10.74 -19.39 13.20
CA ASP A 124 10.82 -20.29 14.36
C ASP A 124 11.58 -19.66 15.52
N SER A 125 12.69 -18.97 15.22
CA SER A 125 13.50 -18.30 16.24
C SER A 125 12.76 -17.10 16.88
N LEU A 126 11.82 -16.51 16.16
CA LEU A 126 10.96 -15.42 16.64
C LEU A 126 9.67 -15.93 17.30
N SER A 127 9.45 -17.24 17.34
CA SER A 127 8.20 -17.85 17.78
C SER A 127 6.99 -17.32 17.00
N ILE A 128 7.17 -17.05 15.70
CA ILE A 128 6.13 -16.64 14.78
C ILE A 128 5.65 -17.87 14.03
N SER A 129 4.37 -18.22 14.18
CA SER A 129 3.77 -19.28 13.35
C SER A 129 3.67 -18.82 11.91
N ALA A 130 4.06 -19.65 10.96
CA ALA A 130 3.83 -19.40 9.53
C ALA A 130 2.33 -19.35 9.18
N ALA A 131 1.48 -19.93 10.02
CA ALA A 131 0.02 -19.82 9.99
C ALA A 131 -0.49 -18.55 10.68
N VAL A 132 0.31 -17.55 10.71
CA VAL A 132 0.20 -16.14 11.12
C VAL A 132 -1.03 -15.70 11.92
N ASN A 133 -0.72 -15.07 13.06
CA ASN A 133 -1.59 -14.12 13.81
C ASN A 133 -3.09 -14.50 13.90
N GLN A 134 -3.38 -15.78 14.09
CA GLN A 134 -4.77 -16.26 14.30
C GLN A 134 -5.43 -15.68 15.57
N ASN A 135 -4.72 -14.85 16.34
CA ASN A 135 -5.21 -14.30 17.60
C ASN A 135 -5.77 -12.89 17.51
N ALA A 136 -5.84 -12.30 16.34
CA ALA A 136 -6.35 -10.95 16.15
C ALA A 136 -7.84 -10.96 15.78
N ALA A 137 -8.67 -11.56 16.55
CA ALA A 137 -10.12 -11.38 16.72
C ALA A 137 -10.73 -12.71 17.14
N GLY A 138 -11.44 -12.74 18.23
CA GLY A 138 -12.22 -13.88 18.70
C GLY A 138 -13.32 -14.30 17.69
N SER A 139 -12.92 -14.97 16.65
CA SER A 139 -13.80 -15.61 15.68
C SER A 139 -13.50 -17.11 15.72
N GLU A 140 -14.33 -17.83 16.44
CA GLU A 140 -14.49 -19.28 16.28
C GLU A 140 -15.10 -19.54 14.89
N SER A 141 -14.27 -19.53 13.85
CA SER A 141 -14.67 -20.04 12.54
C SER A 141 -13.76 -21.17 12.15
N GLU A 142 -14.27 -22.38 12.25
CA GLU A 142 -13.64 -23.64 11.86
C GLU A 142 -13.52 -23.83 10.34
N THR A 143 -13.30 -22.80 9.57
CA THR A 143 -12.91 -22.93 8.16
C THR A 143 -11.45 -22.55 8.02
N ALA A 144 -10.60 -23.53 8.22
CA ALA A 144 -9.20 -23.45 7.83
C ALA A 144 -9.13 -23.07 6.37
N GLY A 145 -8.68 -21.81 6.09
CA GLY A 145 -8.09 -21.76 4.82
C GLY A 145 -7.92 -20.50 4.07
N VAL A 146 -8.80 -19.66 3.85
CA VAL A 146 -8.56 -18.52 2.95
C VAL A 146 -8.67 -17.24 3.76
N LEU A 147 -7.53 -16.57 3.98
CA LEU A 147 -7.54 -15.22 4.53
C LEU A 147 -8.34 -14.32 3.60
N PRO A 148 -9.21 -13.43 4.12
CA PRO A 148 -9.92 -12.50 3.28
C PRO A 148 -8.91 -11.62 2.53
N ALA A 149 -9.10 -11.46 1.23
CA ALA A 149 -8.31 -10.53 0.44
C ALA A 149 -8.47 -9.11 1.01
N LEU A 150 -7.41 -8.30 0.96
CA LEU A 150 -7.47 -6.90 1.37
C LEU A 150 -8.56 -6.14 0.61
N LEU A 151 -8.71 -6.46 -0.66
CA LEU A 151 -9.71 -5.89 -1.54
C LEU A 151 -10.69 -6.99 -1.98
N PRO A 152 -12.00 -6.72 -1.99
CA PRO A 152 -12.96 -7.62 -2.57
C PRO A 152 -12.71 -7.71 -4.08
N GLN A 153 -12.30 -8.89 -4.55
CA GLN A 153 -12.01 -9.13 -5.97
C GLN A 153 -12.88 -10.26 -6.52
N ARG A 154 -13.21 -10.14 -7.80
CA ARG A 154 -13.95 -11.13 -8.56
C ARG A 154 -13.25 -11.41 -9.89
N ASP A 155 -13.19 -12.66 -10.33
CA ASP A 155 -12.55 -13.05 -11.60
C ASP A 155 -13.16 -12.34 -12.82
N THR A 156 -14.46 -12.05 -12.77
CA THR A 156 -15.19 -11.27 -13.77
C THR A 156 -15.70 -9.99 -13.14
N GLY A 157 -14.83 -9.03 -12.88
CA GLY A 157 -15.22 -7.78 -12.23
C GLY A 157 -16.44 -7.12 -12.88
N HIS A 158 -17.38 -6.68 -12.08
CA HIS A 158 -18.53 -5.90 -12.54
C HIS A 158 -18.13 -4.42 -12.52
N LEU A 159 -17.90 -3.87 -13.71
CA LEU A 159 -17.71 -2.43 -13.85
C LEU A 159 -19.04 -1.73 -13.61
N PRO A 160 -19.11 -0.72 -12.71
CA PRO A 160 -20.37 -0.07 -12.31
C PRO A 160 -20.78 0.80 -13.44
N ASP A 161 -20.98 0.91 -14.43
CA ASP A 161 -21.55 1.81 -15.46
C ASP A 161 -20.76 1.92 -16.76
N ALA A 162 -21.50 1.86 -17.88
CA ALA A 162 -20.96 2.01 -19.22
C ALA A 162 -20.54 3.46 -19.57
N ASN A 163 -20.72 4.42 -18.67
CA ASN A 163 -20.46 5.85 -18.89
C ASN A 163 -19.26 6.39 -18.10
N ALA A 164 -18.32 5.53 -17.75
CA ALA A 164 -17.09 5.95 -17.09
C ALA A 164 -16.29 6.90 -17.98
N ALA A 165 -15.75 7.95 -17.39
CA ALA A 165 -14.88 8.89 -18.10
C ALA A 165 -13.58 8.20 -18.52
N ASP A 166 -13.07 8.54 -19.71
CA ASP A 166 -11.77 8.10 -20.24
C ASP A 166 -10.65 8.74 -19.39
N ALA A 167 -9.89 7.93 -18.64
CA ALA A 167 -8.91 8.37 -17.66
C ALA A 167 -7.54 7.74 -17.98
N VAL A 168 -6.66 8.53 -18.56
CA VAL A 168 -5.36 8.04 -19.09
C VAL A 168 -4.20 8.45 -18.20
N ASN A 169 -4.11 9.72 -17.82
CA ASN A 169 -3.03 10.23 -16.99
C ASN A 169 -3.53 10.50 -15.57
N VAL A 170 -2.81 10.01 -14.59
CA VAL A 170 -3.14 10.16 -13.16
C VAL A 170 -1.92 10.69 -12.43
N THR A 171 -2.10 11.74 -11.65
CA THR A 171 -1.06 12.26 -10.76
C THR A 171 -1.62 12.39 -9.35
N VAL A 172 -1.02 11.67 -8.43
CA VAL A 172 -1.31 11.75 -6.99
C VAL A 172 -0.24 12.63 -6.36
N ASN A 173 -0.63 13.81 -5.92
CA ASN A 173 0.28 14.78 -5.31
C ASN A 173 0.19 14.71 -3.79
N PHE A 174 1.24 14.24 -3.14
CA PHE A 174 1.37 14.16 -1.68
C PHE A 174 2.01 15.41 -1.07
N GLN A 175 2.05 16.53 -1.79
CA GLN A 175 2.68 17.77 -1.35
C GLN A 175 4.16 17.57 -0.99
N SER A 176 4.51 17.73 0.29
CA SER A 176 5.87 17.53 0.78
C SER A 176 6.42 16.12 0.54
N GLY A 177 5.54 15.12 0.36
CA GLY A 177 5.91 13.73 0.06
C GLY A 177 6.25 13.49 -1.42
N GLY A 178 6.10 14.49 -2.27
CA GLY A 178 6.28 14.35 -3.71
C GLY A 178 5.00 13.93 -4.44
N ALA A 179 5.15 13.43 -5.67
CA ALA A 179 4.04 12.97 -6.48
C ALA A 179 4.34 11.60 -7.08
N THR A 180 3.29 10.79 -7.23
CA THR A 180 3.31 9.53 -7.96
C THR A 180 2.41 9.64 -9.18
N GLY A 181 2.96 9.32 -10.36
CA GLY A 181 2.25 9.37 -11.62
C GLY A 181 1.84 8.00 -12.13
N PHE A 182 0.83 7.96 -13.00
CA PHE A 182 0.43 6.76 -13.73
C PHE A 182 -0.03 7.13 -15.13
N VAL A 183 0.28 6.26 -16.10
CA VAL A 183 -0.25 6.35 -17.46
C VAL A 183 -0.87 5.01 -17.84
N TYR A 184 -2.10 5.05 -18.31
CA TYR A 184 -2.78 3.86 -18.82
C TYR A 184 -2.17 3.38 -20.14
N ASP A 185 -1.75 2.14 -20.19
CA ASP A 185 -1.26 1.49 -21.40
C ASP A 185 -2.32 0.48 -21.90
N ASN A 186 -2.90 0.78 -23.06
CA ASN A 186 -3.92 -0.08 -23.70
C ASN A 186 -3.38 -1.48 -24.06
N THR A 187 -2.08 -1.62 -24.29
CA THR A 187 -1.46 -2.90 -24.65
C THR A 187 -1.34 -3.83 -23.44
N LEU A 188 -0.99 -3.24 -22.30
CA LEU A 188 -0.89 -3.94 -21.02
C LEU A 188 -2.23 -4.01 -20.28
N ALA A 189 -3.22 -3.22 -20.70
CA ALA A 189 -4.48 -2.98 -20.01
C ALA A 189 -4.27 -2.59 -18.51
N ALA A 190 -3.22 -1.83 -18.22
CA ALA A 190 -2.80 -1.46 -16.88
C ALA A 190 -2.22 -0.05 -16.82
N TYR A 191 -2.15 0.51 -15.62
CA TYR A 191 -1.54 1.80 -15.33
C TYR A 191 -0.07 1.62 -14.97
N GLY A 192 0.84 2.08 -15.83
CA GLY A 192 2.28 2.11 -15.57
C GLY A 192 2.64 3.21 -14.57
N MET A 193 3.31 2.85 -13.47
CA MET A 193 3.72 3.78 -12.41
C MET A 193 4.92 4.62 -12.83
N LEU A 194 4.88 5.91 -12.49
CA LEU A 194 5.92 6.90 -12.79
C LEU A 194 6.39 7.60 -11.50
N HIS A 195 7.65 7.98 -11.49
CA HIS A 195 8.16 8.96 -10.53
C HIS A 195 7.60 10.36 -10.79
N ALA A 196 7.81 11.27 -9.85
CA ALA A 196 7.37 12.67 -9.95
C ALA A 196 7.95 13.41 -11.16
N ASP A 197 9.11 13.00 -11.66
CA ASP A 197 9.76 13.55 -12.85
C ASP A 197 9.25 12.94 -14.18
N GLY A 198 8.26 12.04 -14.10
CA GLY A 198 7.68 11.33 -15.24
C GLY A 198 8.50 10.13 -15.73
N THR A 199 9.59 9.78 -15.07
CA THR A 199 10.36 8.56 -15.41
C THR A 199 9.66 7.30 -14.90
N PRO A 200 9.76 6.15 -15.63
CA PRO A 200 9.14 4.89 -15.19
C PRO A 200 9.68 4.40 -13.85
N GLN A 201 8.77 4.02 -12.95
CA GLN A 201 9.10 3.34 -11.70
C GLN A 201 9.45 1.87 -12.00
N LEU A 202 10.73 1.53 -11.98
CA LEU A 202 11.21 0.18 -12.31
C LEU A 202 11.35 -0.70 -11.07
N ASP A 203 10.97 -1.98 -11.18
CA ASP A 203 11.35 -3.01 -10.21
C ASP A 203 12.77 -3.49 -10.50
N ALA A 204 13.68 -3.35 -9.56
CA ALA A 204 15.07 -3.71 -9.74
C ALA A 204 15.32 -5.24 -9.84
N ASN A 205 14.36 -6.08 -9.49
CA ASN A 205 14.47 -7.52 -9.72
C ASN A 205 14.34 -7.88 -11.20
N THR A 206 13.53 -7.12 -11.95
CA THR A 206 13.16 -7.47 -13.33
C THR A 206 13.58 -6.43 -14.35
N GLY A 207 13.85 -5.20 -13.92
CA GLY A 207 14.08 -4.05 -14.80
C GLY A 207 12.82 -3.58 -15.54
N THR A 208 11.64 -4.10 -15.18
CA THR A 208 10.36 -3.71 -15.79
C THR A 208 9.63 -2.67 -14.96
N GLN A 209 8.82 -1.85 -15.62
CA GLN A 209 7.99 -0.85 -14.97
C GLN A 209 6.93 -1.52 -14.10
N ALA A 210 6.73 -1.00 -12.89
CA ALA A 210 5.61 -1.39 -12.04
C ALA A 210 4.30 -0.92 -12.69
N ALA A 211 3.32 -1.82 -12.78
CA ALA A 211 2.02 -1.52 -13.37
C ALA A 211 0.90 -2.15 -12.55
N PHE A 212 -0.27 -1.53 -12.56
CA PHE A 212 -1.42 -1.90 -11.74
C PHE A 212 -2.70 -1.91 -12.57
N ASP A 213 -3.51 -2.95 -12.36
CA ASP A 213 -4.82 -3.09 -12.99
C ASP A 213 -5.84 -2.14 -12.37
N ASN A 214 -5.74 -1.94 -11.05
CA ASN A 214 -6.63 -1.08 -10.27
C ASN A 214 -5.85 0.01 -9.56
N LEU A 215 -6.29 1.27 -9.69
CA LEU A 215 -5.84 2.37 -8.84
C LEU A 215 -7.00 2.82 -7.95
N LEU A 216 -6.78 2.85 -6.65
CA LEU A 216 -7.72 3.35 -5.64
C LEU A 216 -7.12 4.57 -4.98
N ILE A 217 -7.72 5.73 -5.17
CA ILE A 217 -7.30 6.96 -4.52
C ILE A 217 -8.35 7.30 -3.47
N LEU A 218 -8.02 7.04 -2.22
CA LEU A 218 -8.94 7.13 -1.10
C LEU A 218 -8.71 8.42 -0.32
N TYR A 219 -9.76 9.18 -0.07
CA TYR A 219 -9.72 10.38 0.76
C TYR A 219 -10.09 10.01 2.20
N SER A 220 -9.25 10.40 3.15
CA SER A 220 -9.44 10.16 4.57
C SER A 220 -9.49 11.47 5.34
N GLY A 221 -10.38 11.57 6.31
CA GLY A 221 -10.27 12.55 7.37
C GLY A 221 -8.92 12.37 8.07
N SER A 222 -8.31 13.45 8.51
CA SER A 222 -7.02 13.38 9.21
C SER A 222 -6.89 14.48 10.23
N SER A 223 -6.04 14.25 11.24
CA SER A 223 -5.76 15.19 12.32
C SER A 223 -4.31 15.04 12.75
N LEU A 224 -3.84 15.94 13.57
CA LEU A 224 -2.61 15.74 14.33
C LEU A 224 -2.93 15.01 15.65
N ARG A 225 -2.07 14.09 16.03
CA ARG A 225 -2.16 13.41 17.33
C ARG A 225 -1.86 14.36 18.48
N ASP A 226 -1.99 13.88 19.72
CA ASP A 226 -1.81 14.68 20.95
C ASP A 226 -0.45 15.38 21.05
N ASP A 227 0.56 14.89 20.32
CA ASP A 227 1.88 15.53 20.26
C ASP A 227 1.91 16.78 19.36
N GLY A 228 0.80 17.08 18.66
CA GLY A 228 0.65 18.21 17.75
C GLY A 228 1.54 18.16 16.51
N ARG A 229 2.11 17.00 16.18
CA ARG A 229 3.08 16.84 15.09
C ARG A 229 2.83 15.62 14.23
N THR A 230 2.40 14.51 14.84
CA THR A 230 2.22 13.24 14.16
C THR A 230 0.88 13.23 13.44
N LEU A 231 0.93 13.01 12.13
CA LEU A 231 -0.27 12.85 11.29
C LEU A 231 -1.00 11.56 11.64
N ASP A 232 -2.31 11.63 11.81
CA ASP A 232 -3.21 10.52 11.99
C ASP A 232 -4.32 10.52 10.93
N TYR A 233 -4.67 9.35 10.44
CA TYR A 233 -5.73 9.16 9.47
C TYR A 233 -6.96 8.52 10.12
N ASP A 234 -8.14 9.04 9.80
CA ASP A 234 -9.41 8.40 10.13
C ASP A 234 -9.68 7.29 9.10
N LEU A 235 -9.50 6.04 9.51
CA LEU A 235 -9.72 4.88 8.66
C LEU A 235 -11.14 4.32 8.74
N SER A 236 -12.10 5.06 9.29
CA SER A 236 -13.48 4.57 9.41
C SER A 236 -14.23 4.58 8.08
N MET A 237 -14.14 5.67 7.34
CA MET A 237 -14.80 5.84 6.04
C MET A 237 -14.26 7.03 5.26
N GLY A 238 -14.57 7.06 3.97
CA GLY A 238 -14.28 8.20 3.11
C GLY A 238 -14.82 8.05 1.69
N GLY A 239 -14.62 9.08 0.92
CA GLY A 239 -14.80 9.05 -0.53
C GLY A 239 -13.54 8.56 -1.22
N GLY A 240 -13.62 8.32 -2.52
CA GLY A 240 -12.47 7.96 -3.32
C GLY A 240 -12.76 7.92 -4.81
N ILE A 241 -11.71 7.67 -5.54
CA ILE A 241 -11.74 7.44 -6.99
C ILE A 241 -11.14 6.06 -7.26
N TRP A 242 -11.83 5.26 -8.04
CA TRP A 242 -11.31 4.02 -8.58
C TRP A 242 -11.07 4.15 -10.08
N LEU A 243 -9.90 3.71 -10.53
CA LEU A 243 -9.54 3.67 -11.95
C LEU A 243 -9.19 2.22 -12.34
N ASN A 244 -9.74 1.80 -13.47
CA ASN A 244 -9.47 0.49 -14.07
C ASN A 244 -9.76 0.54 -15.57
N GLY A 245 -8.98 -0.16 -16.37
CA GLY A 245 -9.22 -0.27 -17.82
C GLY A 245 -9.23 1.06 -18.57
N GLY A 246 -8.53 2.08 -18.09
CA GLY A 246 -8.56 3.43 -18.67
C GLY A 246 -9.79 4.27 -18.31
N HIS A 247 -10.57 3.85 -17.33
CA HIS A 247 -11.79 4.54 -16.89
C HIS A 247 -11.75 4.90 -15.42
N LEU A 248 -12.64 5.83 -15.02
CA LEU A 248 -12.72 6.40 -13.69
C LEU A 248 -14.14 6.29 -13.13
N TRP A 249 -14.25 5.90 -11.84
CA TRP A 249 -15.50 5.89 -11.07
C TRP A 249 -15.30 6.56 -9.71
N GLN A 250 -16.31 7.28 -9.27
CA GLN A 250 -16.40 7.76 -7.90
C GLN A 250 -16.88 6.60 -7.01
N ILE A 251 -16.22 6.45 -5.87
CA ILE A 251 -16.53 5.41 -4.89
C ILE A 251 -16.62 5.98 -3.48
N THR A 252 -17.18 5.22 -2.58
CA THR A 252 -17.02 5.41 -1.14
C THR A 252 -16.42 4.16 -0.53
N TRP A 253 -15.81 4.30 0.63
CA TRP A 253 -15.19 3.18 1.33
C TRP A 253 -15.44 3.27 2.83
N THR A 254 -15.47 2.11 3.47
CA THR A 254 -15.54 1.98 4.93
C THR A 254 -14.55 0.92 5.40
N GLN A 255 -14.05 1.08 6.61
CA GLN A 255 -13.28 0.07 7.30
C GLN A 255 -13.63 0.10 8.79
N GLY A 256 -13.98 -1.03 9.36
CA GLY A 256 -14.15 -1.14 10.81
C GLY A 256 -12.82 -1.47 11.49
N THR A 257 -12.80 -1.38 12.80
CA THR A 257 -11.67 -1.86 13.59
C THR A 257 -11.49 -3.36 13.35
N GLN A 258 -10.30 -3.75 12.84
CA GLN A 258 -9.97 -5.14 12.50
C GLN A 258 -10.91 -5.80 11.46
N SER A 259 -11.49 -4.99 10.59
CA SER A 259 -12.26 -5.47 9.45
C SER A 259 -11.59 -5.11 8.13
N THR A 260 -12.01 -5.81 7.07
CA THR A 260 -11.51 -5.56 5.71
C THR A 260 -12.05 -4.25 5.16
N LEU A 261 -11.30 -3.65 4.26
CA LEU A 261 -11.74 -2.49 3.48
C LEU A 261 -12.94 -2.89 2.61
N ALA A 262 -14.05 -2.19 2.74
CA ALA A 262 -15.24 -2.35 1.92
C ALA A 262 -15.40 -1.14 0.99
N LEU A 263 -15.69 -1.41 -0.28
CA LEU A 263 -15.86 -0.42 -1.33
C LEU A 263 -17.30 -0.41 -1.80
N TYR A 264 -17.79 0.77 -2.18
CA TYR A 264 -19.15 0.97 -2.68
C TYR A 264 -19.14 1.90 -3.89
N ASP A 265 -19.99 1.63 -4.86
CA ASP A 265 -20.23 2.53 -6.00
C ASP A 265 -21.00 3.80 -5.57
N SER A 266 -21.22 4.72 -6.51
CA SER A 266 -21.94 5.97 -6.29
C SER A 266 -23.40 5.79 -5.84
N ASN A 267 -23.96 4.60 -6.00
CA ASN A 267 -25.30 4.23 -5.56
C ASN A 267 -25.30 3.52 -4.19
N GLY A 268 -24.14 3.35 -3.56
CA GLY A 268 -23.97 2.65 -2.29
C GLY A 268 -24.02 1.12 -2.41
N LYS A 269 -23.90 0.57 -3.63
CA LYS A 269 -23.85 -0.87 -3.85
C LYS A 269 -22.42 -1.38 -3.61
N PRO A 270 -22.24 -2.50 -2.90
CA PRO A 270 -20.92 -3.10 -2.72
C PRO A 270 -20.19 -3.33 -4.05
N LEU A 271 -18.94 -2.91 -4.09
CA LEU A 271 -18.08 -2.97 -5.26
C LEU A 271 -17.06 -4.09 -5.09
N GLU A 272 -16.96 -4.97 -6.09
CA GLU A 272 -15.91 -5.99 -6.20
C GLU A 272 -15.03 -5.64 -7.40
N LEU A 273 -13.73 -5.49 -7.17
CA LEU A 273 -12.78 -5.11 -8.20
C LEU A 273 -12.50 -6.29 -9.15
N PRO A 274 -12.18 -6.04 -10.43
CA PRO A 274 -11.54 -7.05 -11.26
C PRO A 274 -10.26 -7.58 -10.63
N ALA A 275 -9.99 -8.86 -10.83
CA ALA A 275 -8.74 -9.47 -10.39
C ALA A 275 -7.54 -8.74 -11.01
N GLY A 276 -6.45 -8.67 -10.27
CA GLY A 276 -5.23 -8.00 -10.71
C GLY A 276 -4.52 -7.30 -9.56
N ARG A 277 -3.44 -6.63 -9.90
CA ARG A 277 -2.64 -5.85 -8.96
C ARG A 277 -3.29 -4.51 -8.68
N SER A 278 -3.25 -4.09 -7.44
CA SER A 278 -3.88 -2.83 -7.02
C SER A 278 -2.86 -1.88 -6.39
N TYR A 279 -2.99 -0.60 -6.71
CA TYR A 279 -2.33 0.47 -5.99
C TYR A 279 -3.39 1.25 -5.21
N ILE A 280 -3.08 1.60 -3.96
CA ILE A 280 -3.96 2.39 -3.09
C ILE A 280 -3.18 3.59 -2.58
N ALA A 281 -3.60 4.79 -2.95
CA ALA A 281 -3.16 6.02 -2.31
C ALA A 281 -4.17 6.42 -1.23
N LEU A 282 -3.68 6.76 -0.03
CA LEU A 282 -4.50 7.37 1.00
C LEU A 282 -4.14 8.84 1.13
N LEU A 283 -5.07 9.72 0.75
CA LEU A 283 -4.90 11.16 0.79
C LEU A 283 -5.51 11.77 2.06
N SER A 284 -4.73 12.64 2.69
CA SER A 284 -5.12 13.36 3.90
C SER A 284 -5.88 14.64 3.57
N SER A 285 -6.99 14.87 4.25
CA SER A 285 -7.73 16.14 4.16
C SER A 285 -7.00 17.33 4.81
N LEU A 286 -6.01 17.06 5.67
CA LEU A 286 -5.30 18.09 6.44
C LEU A 286 -4.16 18.76 5.67
N THR A 287 -3.55 18.06 4.71
CA THR A 287 -2.25 18.42 4.13
C THR A 287 -2.34 18.98 2.72
N GLY A 288 -3.55 19.25 2.20
CA GLY A 288 -3.73 19.82 0.86
C GLY A 288 -3.22 18.92 -0.28
N GLN A 289 -3.27 17.60 -0.07
CA GLN A 289 -2.93 16.62 -1.10
C GLN A 289 -3.97 16.64 -2.21
N GLU A 290 -3.55 16.40 -3.44
CA GLU A 290 -4.38 16.58 -4.62
C GLU A 290 -4.29 15.38 -5.55
N LEU A 291 -5.39 15.14 -6.26
CA LEU A 291 -5.45 14.19 -7.36
C LEU A 291 -5.76 14.94 -8.65
N LEU A 292 -4.93 14.72 -9.68
CA LEU A 292 -5.22 15.13 -11.04
C LEU A 292 -5.43 13.89 -11.89
N VAL A 293 -6.58 13.80 -12.57
CA VAL A 293 -6.86 12.78 -13.58
C VAL A 293 -7.20 13.47 -14.89
N GLN A 294 -6.57 13.05 -15.97
CA GLN A 294 -6.77 13.60 -17.29
C GLN A 294 -7.13 12.51 -18.30
N ASN A 295 -7.95 12.90 -19.26
CA ASN A 295 -8.25 12.04 -20.41
C ASN A 295 -7.09 11.99 -21.41
N SER A 296 -7.27 11.26 -22.52
CA SER A 296 -6.29 11.12 -23.60
C SER A 296 -5.94 12.42 -24.33
N THR A 297 -6.78 13.45 -24.21
CA THR A 297 -6.53 14.80 -24.79
C THR A 297 -5.88 15.77 -23.80
N GLY A 298 -5.66 15.35 -22.55
CA GLY A 298 -5.08 16.17 -21.49
C GLY A 298 -6.11 17.03 -20.75
N GLU A 299 -7.39 16.86 -21.01
CA GLU A 299 -8.47 17.55 -20.28
C GLU A 299 -8.61 16.95 -18.86
N ALA A 300 -8.71 17.81 -17.85
CA ALA A 300 -8.87 17.37 -16.46
C ALA A 300 -10.29 16.85 -16.20
N LEU A 301 -10.36 15.63 -15.66
CA LEU A 301 -11.59 14.99 -15.19
C LEU A 301 -11.76 15.17 -13.67
N VAL A 302 -10.64 15.21 -12.96
CA VAL A 302 -10.55 15.44 -11.52
C VAL A 302 -9.37 16.35 -11.26
N GLY A 303 -9.54 17.33 -10.38
CA GLY A 303 -8.53 18.34 -10.13
C GLY A 303 -8.42 19.35 -11.29
N ALA A 304 -7.88 20.53 -11.04
CA ALA A 304 -7.66 21.56 -12.06
C ALA A 304 -6.38 22.36 -11.72
#